data_bf74da93734d81a25ddb1121a65ecf6e
#
_entry.id   bf74da93734d81a25ddb1121a65ecf6e
#
_cell.length_a   1.000
_cell.length_b   1.000
_cell.length_c   1.000
_cell.angle_alpha   90.00
_cell.angle_beta   90.00
_cell.angle_gamma   90.00
#
_symmetry.space_group_name_H-M   'P 1'
#
loop_
_entity.id
_entity.type
_entity.pdbx_description
1 polymer ?
#
loop_
_entity_poly.entity_id
_entity_poly.type
_entity_poly.pdbx_seq_one_letter_code
_entity_poly.pdbx_strand_id
1 'polypeptide(L)'
;VPAEKAYDYSDKPLFVKALSFVAGNGSGLIDPEYDYTTFPECEAAAKDAYQQAGVENPQECIAMAEVHDCFTPTELILMEDLGFSERGEGWNDVLSEKFSLTGELPINTDGGLKSFGHPVGASGIRMHYECWLQLRGEAPENRKIPNTDRNLGLVHNLGGYPGEMVSFVSILGTEVG
;
A
#
# COMPACT_ATOMS: atom_id res chain seq x y z
N VAL A 1 -18.39 -0.02 11.33
CA VAL A 1 -19.56 0.83 11.62
C VAL A 1 -19.63 1.96 10.60
N PRO A 2 -20.79 2.59 10.35
CA PRO A 2 -20.87 3.82 9.56
C PRO A 2 -19.99 4.93 10.15
N ALA A 3 -19.41 5.78 9.28
CA ALA A 3 -18.45 6.79 9.72
C ALA A 3 -18.99 7.76 10.79
N GLU A 4 -20.26 8.15 10.66
CA GLU A 4 -20.95 9.02 11.63
C GLU A 4 -21.12 8.43 13.03
N LYS A 5 -20.93 7.11 13.17
CA LYS A 5 -20.98 6.41 14.45
C LYS A 5 -19.60 5.93 14.94
N ALA A 6 -18.54 6.22 14.22
CA ALA A 6 -17.22 5.68 14.54
C ALA A 6 -16.73 6.13 15.92
N TYR A 7 -17.03 7.37 16.31
CA TYR A 7 -16.66 7.94 17.61
C TYR A 7 -17.48 7.38 18.80
N ASP A 8 -18.58 6.68 18.55
CA ASP A 8 -19.34 5.96 19.60
C ASP A 8 -18.56 4.71 20.09
N TYR A 9 -17.59 4.24 19.29
CA TYR A 9 -16.83 3.01 19.53
C TYR A 9 -15.34 3.22 19.80
N SER A 10 -14.78 4.35 19.36
CA SER A 10 -13.36 4.66 19.53
C SER A 10 -13.14 6.17 19.54
N ASP A 11 -12.24 6.62 20.40
CA ASP A 11 -11.75 8.01 20.44
C ASP A 11 -10.77 8.33 19.30
N LYS A 12 -10.23 7.27 18.63
CA LYS A 12 -9.31 7.36 17.51
C LYS A 12 -9.75 6.40 16.39
N PRO A 13 -10.93 6.58 15.78
CA PRO A 13 -11.33 5.71 14.69
C PRO A 13 -10.46 5.94 13.46
N LEU A 14 -10.32 4.90 12.62
CA LEU A 14 -9.82 5.04 11.26
C LEU A 14 -10.98 4.86 10.28
N PHE A 15 -10.90 5.59 9.19
CA PHE A 15 -11.90 5.61 8.14
C PHE A 15 -11.35 4.94 6.89
N VAL A 16 -12.15 4.08 6.27
CA VAL A 16 -11.83 3.52 4.96
C VAL A 16 -12.14 4.60 3.92
N LYS A 17 -11.09 5.17 3.33
CA LYS A 17 -11.19 6.25 2.33
C LYS A 17 -11.33 5.72 0.91
N ALA A 18 -10.77 4.54 0.66
CA ALA A 18 -10.86 3.87 -0.63
C ALA A 18 -10.78 2.36 -0.48
N LEU A 19 -11.49 1.67 -1.37
CA LEU A 19 -11.35 0.24 -1.65
C LEU A 19 -11.39 0.05 -3.16
N SER A 20 -10.32 -0.46 -3.73
CA SER A 20 -10.24 -0.81 -5.14
C SER A 20 -9.85 -2.26 -5.32
N PHE A 21 -10.51 -2.94 -6.24
CA PHE A 21 -10.22 -4.31 -6.61
C PHE A 21 -10.24 -4.42 -8.14
N VAL A 22 -9.12 -4.80 -8.71
CA VAL A 22 -8.94 -4.98 -10.15
C VAL A 22 -8.53 -6.41 -10.44
N ALA A 23 -9.13 -7.01 -11.46
CA ALA A 23 -8.76 -8.32 -11.98
C ALA A 23 -8.22 -8.17 -13.40
N GLY A 24 -7.08 -8.77 -13.66
CA GLY A 24 -6.47 -8.79 -14.98
C GLY A 24 -7.28 -9.60 -15.99
N ASN A 25 -7.05 -9.32 -17.26
CA ASN A 25 -7.75 -9.95 -18.38
C ASN A 25 -6.94 -11.02 -19.11
N GLY A 26 -5.78 -11.39 -18.57
CA GLY A 26 -4.87 -12.38 -19.17
C GLY A 26 -3.94 -11.79 -20.23
N SER A 27 -3.93 -10.49 -20.47
CA SER A 27 -3.10 -9.87 -21.52
C SER A 27 -1.60 -10.13 -21.31
N GLY A 28 -1.12 -10.17 -20.09
CA GLY A 28 0.28 -10.46 -19.80
C GLY A 28 0.75 -11.88 -20.18
N LEU A 29 -0.18 -12.82 -20.37
CA LEU A 29 0.15 -14.16 -20.84
C LEU A 29 0.19 -14.31 -22.36
N ILE A 30 -0.51 -13.43 -23.08
CA ILE A 30 -0.70 -13.52 -24.53
C ILE A 30 -0.01 -12.40 -25.31
N ASP A 31 0.43 -11.35 -24.65
CA ASP A 31 1.16 -10.24 -25.25
C ASP A 31 2.66 -10.56 -25.25
N PRO A 32 3.28 -10.82 -26.42
CA PRO A 32 4.70 -11.13 -26.51
C PRO A 32 5.62 -9.93 -26.17
N GLU A 33 5.09 -8.72 -26.16
CA GLU A 33 5.82 -7.49 -25.87
C GLU A 33 5.73 -7.09 -24.38
N TYR A 34 5.02 -7.86 -23.56
CA TYR A 34 4.94 -7.60 -22.13
C TYR A 34 6.28 -7.86 -21.43
N ASP A 35 6.88 -6.84 -20.88
CA ASP A 35 8.26 -6.86 -20.36
C ASP A 35 8.38 -7.14 -18.86
N TYR A 36 7.26 -7.27 -18.16
CA TYR A 36 7.20 -7.52 -16.70
C TYR A 36 7.79 -6.40 -15.83
N THR A 37 7.91 -5.19 -16.35
CA THR A 37 8.39 -4.02 -15.58
C THR A 37 7.27 -3.21 -14.93
N THR A 38 6.02 -3.60 -15.16
CA THR A 38 4.82 -3.02 -14.55
C THR A 38 3.75 -4.09 -14.36
N PHE A 39 2.85 -3.88 -13.41
CA PHE A 39 1.65 -4.68 -13.20
C PHE A 39 0.41 -3.81 -13.47
N PRO A 40 -0.18 -3.88 -14.68
CA PRO A 40 -1.30 -3.01 -15.06
C PRO A 40 -2.46 -3.04 -14.08
N GLU A 41 -2.70 -4.18 -13.42
CA GLU A 41 -3.74 -4.33 -12.41
C GLU A 41 -3.43 -3.50 -11.16
N CYS A 42 -2.15 -3.39 -10.79
CA CYS A 42 -1.73 -2.61 -9.62
C CYS A 42 -1.83 -1.11 -9.90
N GLU A 43 -1.38 -0.65 -11.09
CA GLU A 43 -1.56 0.74 -11.50
C GLU A 43 -3.05 1.13 -11.55
N ALA A 44 -3.89 0.28 -12.14
CA ALA A 44 -5.32 0.54 -12.26
C ALA A 44 -6.00 0.60 -10.88
N ALA A 45 -5.66 -0.33 -9.97
CA ALA A 45 -6.20 -0.35 -8.62
C ALA A 45 -5.74 0.87 -7.79
N ALA A 46 -4.47 1.26 -7.91
CA ALA A 46 -3.93 2.45 -7.25
C ALA A 46 -4.63 3.72 -7.73
N LYS A 47 -4.73 3.90 -9.05
CA LYS A 47 -5.39 5.05 -9.66
C LYS A 47 -6.85 5.20 -9.21
N ASP A 48 -7.59 4.10 -9.19
CA ASP A 48 -8.98 4.10 -8.73
C ASP A 48 -9.07 4.44 -7.23
N ALA A 49 -8.22 3.82 -6.39
CA ALA A 49 -8.19 4.11 -4.96
C ALA A 49 -7.81 5.57 -4.66
N TYR A 50 -6.84 6.14 -5.37
CA TYR A 50 -6.46 7.56 -5.24
C TYR A 50 -7.60 8.50 -5.62
N GLN A 51 -8.32 8.18 -6.70
CA GLN A 51 -9.49 8.97 -7.09
C GLN A 51 -10.59 8.94 -6.02
N GLN A 52 -10.87 7.78 -5.43
CA GLN A 52 -11.85 7.63 -4.35
C GLN A 52 -11.46 8.43 -3.10
N ALA A 53 -10.16 8.43 -2.74
CA ALA A 53 -9.64 9.08 -1.55
C ALA A 53 -9.27 10.56 -1.76
N GLY A 54 -9.36 11.10 -2.98
CA GLY A 54 -8.96 12.46 -3.31
C GLY A 54 -7.43 12.69 -3.22
N VAL A 55 -6.63 11.64 -3.45
CA VAL A 55 -5.16 11.70 -3.44
C VAL A 55 -4.66 12.08 -4.83
N GLU A 56 -4.05 13.24 -4.96
CA GLU A 56 -3.44 13.71 -6.22
C GLU A 56 -1.97 13.30 -6.31
N ASN A 57 -1.23 13.37 -5.19
CA ASN A 57 0.16 12.97 -5.09
C ASN A 57 0.34 11.99 -3.92
N PRO A 58 0.50 10.68 -4.19
CA PRO A 58 0.64 9.69 -3.11
C PRO A 58 1.88 9.90 -2.26
N GLN A 59 2.99 10.42 -2.82
CA GLN A 59 4.22 10.67 -2.07
C GLN A 59 4.04 11.77 -1.01
N GLU A 60 3.13 12.71 -1.24
CA GLU A 60 2.84 13.80 -0.30
C GLU A 60 1.73 13.46 0.70
N CYS A 61 0.82 12.55 0.33
CA CYS A 61 -0.39 12.28 1.12
C CYS A 61 -0.26 11.02 2.00
N ILE A 62 0.47 9.98 1.53
CA ILE A 62 0.57 8.69 2.23
C ILE A 62 1.68 8.74 3.27
N ALA A 63 1.34 8.47 4.53
CA ALA A 63 2.26 8.43 5.66
C ALA A 63 3.11 7.16 5.68
N MET A 64 2.52 6.04 5.27
CA MET A 64 3.16 4.73 5.21
C MET A 64 2.35 3.79 4.32
N ALA A 65 2.97 2.72 3.83
CA ALA A 65 2.22 1.69 3.15
C ALA A 65 2.67 0.27 3.55
N GLU A 66 1.73 -0.65 3.48
CA GLU A 66 1.98 -2.09 3.51
C GLU A 66 1.71 -2.63 2.11
N VAL A 67 2.71 -3.21 1.47
CA VAL A 67 2.61 -3.72 0.10
C VAL A 67 2.97 -5.20 0.03
N HIS A 68 2.52 -5.86 -1.02
CA HIS A 68 2.73 -7.29 -1.23
C HIS A 68 4.17 -7.60 -1.68
N ASP A 69 5.06 -7.85 -0.75
CA ASP A 69 6.49 -8.12 -0.94
C ASP A 69 6.80 -9.62 -1.10
N CYS A 70 5.97 -10.37 -1.82
CA CYS A 70 6.18 -11.81 -2.02
C CYS A 70 7.54 -12.15 -2.65
N PHE A 71 8.03 -11.29 -3.52
CA PHE A 71 9.38 -11.31 -4.12
C PHE A 71 9.96 -9.90 -4.14
N THR A 72 11.27 -9.76 -3.97
CA THR A 72 11.94 -8.45 -4.01
C THR A 72 11.73 -7.68 -5.32
N PRO A 73 11.73 -8.31 -6.52
CA PRO A 73 11.37 -7.59 -7.75
C PRO A 73 9.93 -7.09 -7.76
N THR A 74 8.99 -7.84 -7.15
CA THR A 74 7.59 -7.42 -7.04
C THR A 74 7.47 -6.14 -6.23
N GLU A 75 8.11 -6.09 -5.06
CA GLU A 75 8.10 -4.88 -4.23
C GLU A 75 8.70 -3.68 -4.95
N LEU A 76 9.82 -3.88 -5.66
CA LEU A 76 10.46 -2.82 -6.45
C LEU A 76 9.52 -2.25 -7.53
N ILE A 77 8.85 -3.13 -8.29
CA ILE A 77 7.87 -2.72 -9.31
C ILE A 77 6.71 -1.97 -8.67
N LEU A 78 6.22 -2.42 -7.52
CA LEU A 78 5.12 -1.77 -6.81
C LEU A 78 5.47 -0.35 -6.34
N MET A 79 6.74 -0.03 -6.05
CA MET A 79 7.12 1.35 -5.70
C MET A 79 6.80 2.32 -6.85
N GLU A 80 6.97 1.87 -8.08
CA GLU A 80 6.67 2.66 -9.28
C GLU A 80 5.18 2.59 -9.66
N ASP A 81 4.59 1.40 -9.65
CA ASP A 81 3.18 1.20 -10.03
C ASP A 81 2.19 1.88 -9.07
N LEU A 82 2.55 1.99 -7.78
CA LEU A 82 1.77 2.73 -6.78
C LEU A 82 2.11 4.24 -6.74
N GLY A 83 3.01 4.71 -7.60
CA GLY A 83 3.40 6.12 -7.69
C GLY A 83 4.25 6.63 -6.52
N PHE A 84 4.89 5.74 -5.78
CA PHE A 84 5.82 6.09 -4.69
C PHE A 84 7.21 6.47 -5.22
N SER A 85 7.52 6.04 -6.44
CA SER A 85 8.70 6.42 -7.22
C SER A 85 8.29 6.81 -8.62
N GLU A 86 9.10 7.65 -9.26
CA GLU A 86 9.02 7.88 -10.70
C GLU A 86 9.38 6.59 -11.46
N ARG A 87 8.79 6.41 -12.64
CA ARG A 87 9.05 5.22 -13.47
C ARG A 87 10.54 5.12 -13.81
N GLY A 88 11.14 3.97 -13.48
CA GLY A 88 12.56 3.67 -13.68
C GLY A 88 13.49 4.16 -12.56
N GLU A 89 12.98 4.83 -11.53
CA GLU A 89 13.76 5.37 -10.42
C GLU A 89 13.58 4.60 -9.08
N GLY A 90 12.69 3.61 -9.03
CA GLY A 90 12.40 2.86 -7.81
C GLY A 90 13.66 2.27 -7.15
N TRP A 91 14.61 1.79 -7.92
CA TRP A 91 15.87 1.27 -7.41
C TRP A 91 16.75 2.35 -6.74
N ASN A 92 16.76 3.58 -7.27
CA ASN A 92 17.45 4.71 -6.67
C ASN A 92 16.82 5.11 -5.33
N ASP A 93 15.50 5.15 -5.27
CA ASP A 93 14.75 5.44 -4.05
C ASP A 93 14.97 4.37 -2.97
N VAL A 94 15.09 3.08 -3.35
CA VAL A 94 15.46 2.01 -2.42
C VAL A 94 16.88 2.21 -1.89
N LEU A 95 17.85 2.51 -2.76
CA LEU A 95 19.24 2.73 -2.34
C LEU A 95 19.43 4.00 -1.49
N SER A 96 18.59 5.01 -1.67
CA SER A 96 18.57 6.21 -0.84
C SER A 96 17.85 6.03 0.51
N GLU A 97 17.36 4.81 0.80
CA GLU A 97 16.60 4.48 2.00
C GLU A 97 15.27 5.23 2.15
N LYS A 98 14.70 5.75 1.05
CA LYS A 98 13.41 6.46 1.04
C LYS A 98 12.29 5.65 1.70
N PHE A 99 12.29 4.34 1.49
CA PHE A 99 11.27 3.40 1.99
C PHE A 99 11.62 2.72 3.31
N SER A 100 12.77 3.06 3.91
CA SER A 100 13.15 2.53 5.22
C SER A 100 12.21 3.03 6.32
N LEU A 101 12.23 2.40 7.50
CA LEU A 101 11.40 2.78 8.64
C LEU A 101 11.48 4.28 8.99
N THR A 102 12.64 4.88 8.81
CA THR A 102 12.91 6.31 9.09
C THR A 102 13.01 7.15 7.83
N GLY A 103 12.72 6.55 6.67
CA GLY A 103 12.74 7.21 5.38
C GLY A 103 11.54 8.15 5.18
N GLU A 104 11.49 8.72 3.99
CA GLU A 104 10.42 9.67 3.63
C GLU A 104 9.05 9.01 3.56
N LEU A 105 8.97 7.77 3.04
CA LEU A 105 7.75 6.99 2.92
C LEU A 105 7.98 5.55 3.42
N PRO A 106 7.83 5.28 4.72
CA PRO A 106 8.03 3.94 5.27
C PRO A 106 7.13 2.88 4.64
N ILE A 107 7.73 1.79 4.16
CA ILE A 107 7.04 0.66 3.55
C ILE A 107 7.30 -0.60 4.37
N ASN A 108 6.24 -1.43 4.57
CA ASN A 108 6.33 -2.73 5.24
C ASN A 108 7.01 -2.64 6.61
N THR A 109 6.52 -1.75 7.46
CA THR A 109 7.15 -1.39 8.74
C THR A 109 7.24 -2.53 9.74
N ASP A 110 6.41 -3.56 9.59
CA ASP A 110 6.45 -4.79 10.40
C ASP A 110 7.40 -5.86 9.84
N GLY A 111 8.06 -5.59 8.71
CA GLY A 111 8.97 -6.49 8.00
C GLY A 111 8.33 -7.24 6.83
N GLY A 112 7.08 -6.92 6.48
CA GLY A 112 6.36 -7.44 5.33
C GLY A 112 6.08 -8.94 5.38
N LEU A 113 5.70 -9.52 4.24
CA LEU A 113 5.39 -10.96 4.11
C LEU A 113 6.63 -11.81 4.40
N LYS A 114 7.81 -11.30 4.06
CA LYS A 114 9.07 -12.04 4.19
C LYS A 114 9.45 -12.27 5.65
N SER A 115 9.32 -11.28 6.51
CA SER A 115 9.72 -11.37 7.92
C SER A 115 8.57 -11.80 8.82
N PHE A 116 7.37 -11.32 8.55
CA PHE A 116 6.19 -11.61 9.36
C PHE A 116 5.53 -12.96 8.98
N GLY A 117 5.70 -13.39 7.74
CA GLY A 117 5.06 -14.57 7.16
C GLY A 117 3.84 -14.22 6.30
N HIS A 118 3.43 -15.18 5.45
CA HIS A 118 2.35 -14.99 4.49
C HIS A 118 1.25 -16.06 4.61
N PRO A 119 0.42 -16.02 5.64
CA PRO A 119 -0.83 -16.79 5.64
C PRO A 119 -1.80 -16.13 4.67
N VAL A 120 -1.96 -16.69 3.48
CA VAL A 120 -2.61 -16.08 2.30
C VAL A 120 -3.95 -15.41 2.59
N GLY A 121 -4.81 -16.05 3.38
CA GLY A 121 -6.10 -15.50 3.77
C GLY A 121 -6.06 -14.45 4.90
N ALA A 122 -4.91 -14.21 5.54
CA ALA A 122 -4.78 -13.32 6.69
C ALA A 122 -3.84 -12.14 6.48
N SER A 123 -2.93 -12.20 5.49
CA SER A 123 -1.92 -11.15 5.27
C SER A 123 -2.52 -9.77 5.05
N GLY A 124 -3.60 -9.66 4.26
CA GLY A 124 -4.27 -8.38 4.05
C GLY A 124 -4.82 -7.77 5.35
N ILE A 125 -5.38 -8.60 6.25
CA ILE A 125 -5.87 -8.14 7.55
C ILE A 125 -4.69 -7.70 8.44
N ARG A 126 -3.58 -8.44 8.44
CA ARG A 126 -2.36 -8.06 9.16
C ARG A 126 -1.85 -6.69 8.70
N MET A 127 -1.75 -6.47 7.39
CA MET A 127 -1.32 -5.19 6.81
C MET A 127 -2.23 -4.03 7.24
N HIS A 128 -3.55 -4.24 7.24
CA HIS A 128 -4.48 -3.24 7.77
C HIS A 128 -4.28 -3.00 9.28
N TYR A 129 -3.95 -4.04 10.04
CA TYR A 129 -3.68 -3.90 11.48
C TYR A 129 -2.40 -3.11 11.73
N GLU A 130 -1.33 -3.35 10.96
CA GLU A 130 -0.11 -2.53 11.07
C GLU A 130 -0.38 -1.07 10.69
N CYS A 131 -1.06 -0.83 9.57
CA CYS A 131 -1.48 0.51 9.17
C CYS A 131 -2.32 1.19 10.28
N TRP A 132 -3.24 0.44 10.91
CA TRP A 132 -4.05 0.90 12.04
C TRP A 132 -3.19 1.30 13.25
N LEU A 133 -2.19 0.49 13.62
CA LEU A 133 -1.27 0.81 14.71
C LEU A 133 -0.45 2.07 14.43
N GLN A 134 0.10 2.18 13.22
CA GLN A 134 0.96 3.29 12.82
C GLN A 134 0.19 4.62 12.80
N LEU A 135 -0.95 4.68 12.11
CA LEU A 135 -1.75 5.91 12.02
C LEU A 135 -2.30 6.39 13.37
N ARG A 136 -2.49 5.49 14.32
CA ARG A 136 -2.92 5.83 15.69
C ARG A 136 -1.75 6.20 16.61
N GLY A 137 -0.50 6.00 16.15
CA GLY A 137 0.69 6.18 16.96
C GLY A 137 0.87 5.09 18.04
N GLU A 138 0.26 3.92 17.86
CA GLU A 138 0.24 2.79 18.79
C GLU A 138 1.18 1.65 18.38
N ALA A 139 1.93 1.82 17.29
CA ALA A 139 2.94 0.84 16.88
C ALA A 139 4.04 0.71 17.93
N PRO A 140 4.65 -0.50 18.10
CA PRO A 140 5.81 -0.68 18.97
C PRO A 140 6.95 0.28 18.61
N GLU A 141 7.63 0.83 19.62
CA GLU A 141 8.66 1.86 19.44
C GLU A 141 9.79 1.47 18.48
N ASN A 142 10.13 0.19 18.39
CA ASN A 142 11.19 -0.32 17.53
C ASN A 142 10.81 -0.38 16.04
N ARG A 143 9.52 -0.12 15.70
CA ARG A 143 9.04 -0.08 14.31
C ARG A 143 8.05 1.05 14.04
N LYS A 144 7.95 1.98 14.95
CA LYS A 144 7.08 3.14 14.80
C LYS A 144 7.64 4.12 13.78
N ILE A 145 6.82 4.55 12.85
CA ILE A 145 7.21 5.55 11.85
C ILE A 145 7.45 6.90 12.52
N PRO A 146 8.29 7.78 11.93
CA PRO A 146 8.44 9.15 12.41
C PRO A 146 7.11 9.91 12.43
N ASN A 147 7.00 10.89 13.31
CA ASN A 147 5.84 11.79 13.29
C ASN A 147 5.75 12.51 11.94
N THR A 148 4.55 12.55 11.40
CA THR A 148 4.27 13.18 10.11
C THR A 148 2.91 13.86 10.17
N ASP A 149 2.73 14.90 9.34
CA ASP A 149 1.42 15.55 9.15
C ASP A 149 0.53 14.79 8.15
N ARG A 150 1.09 13.76 7.49
CA ARG A 150 0.32 12.88 6.60
C ARG A 150 -0.58 11.98 7.43
N ASN A 151 -1.83 11.83 7.02
CA ASN A 151 -2.87 11.14 7.78
C ASN A 151 -3.49 9.93 7.08
N LEU A 152 -2.91 9.53 5.94
CA LEU A 152 -3.36 8.39 5.15
C LEU A 152 -2.34 7.25 5.18
N GLY A 153 -2.83 6.02 5.22
CA GLY A 153 -2.04 4.81 5.04
C GLY A 153 -2.61 3.97 3.92
N LEU A 154 -1.74 3.33 3.14
CA LEU A 154 -2.13 2.48 2.02
C LEU A 154 -1.83 1.02 2.33
N VAL A 155 -2.74 0.13 1.95
CA VAL A 155 -2.55 -1.32 1.96
C VAL A 155 -2.77 -1.86 0.57
N HIS A 156 -1.79 -2.60 0.05
CA HIS A 156 -1.85 -3.25 -1.26
C HIS A 156 -1.62 -4.75 -1.15
N ASN A 157 -2.43 -5.52 -1.85
CA ASN A 157 -2.22 -6.95 -2.06
C ASN A 157 -2.45 -7.34 -3.50
N LEU A 158 -1.76 -8.38 -3.93
CA LEU A 158 -1.94 -8.99 -5.24
C LEU A 158 -1.96 -10.51 -5.15
N GLY A 159 -2.44 -11.17 -6.18
CA GLY A 159 -2.40 -12.62 -6.33
C GLY A 159 -2.57 -13.03 -7.78
N GLY A 160 -1.80 -14.01 -8.21
CA GLY A 160 -1.78 -14.49 -9.60
C GLY A 160 -0.51 -14.12 -10.34
N TYR A 161 -0.54 -14.24 -11.66
CA TYR A 161 0.56 -13.89 -12.55
C TYR A 161 0.38 -12.49 -13.13
N PRO A 162 1.46 -11.75 -13.42
CA PRO A 162 1.40 -10.47 -14.08
C PRO A 162 0.53 -10.50 -15.36
N GLY A 163 -0.38 -9.52 -15.49
CA GLY A 163 -1.33 -9.44 -16.61
C GLY A 163 -2.60 -10.30 -16.46
N GLU A 164 -2.67 -11.19 -15.47
CA GLU A 164 -3.90 -11.93 -15.09
C GLU A 164 -4.13 -11.95 -13.57
N MET A 165 -3.34 -11.18 -12.83
CA MET A 165 -3.46 -11.13 -11.39
C MET A 165 -4.71 -10.35 -10.94
N VAL A 166 -5.04 -10.51 -9.67
CA VAL A 166 -5.92 -9.60 -8.95
C VAL A 166 -5.07 -8.64 -8.14
N SER A 167 -5.47 -7.38 -8.09
CA SER A 167 -4.84 -6.35 -7.26
C SER A 167 -5.90 -5.70 -6.39
N PHE A 168 -5.57 -5.49 -5.13
CA PHE A 168 -6.41 -4.84 -4.16
C PHE A 168 -5.64 -3.67 -3.52
N VAL A 169 -6.24 -2.49 -3.53
CA VAL A 169 -5.73 -1.30 -2.82
C VAL A 169 -6.79 -0.79 -1.88
N SER A 170 -6.40 -0.56 -0.62
CA SER A 170 -7.23 0.21 0.29
C SER A 170 -6.45 1.38 0.88
N ILE A 171 -7.16 2.48 1.15
CA ILE A 171 -6.61 3.66 1.82
C ILE A 171 -7.39 3.88 3.10
N LEU A 172 -6.67 3.98 4.21
CA LEU A 172 -7.18 4.31 5.53
C LEU A 172 -6.77 5.73 5.90
N GLY A 173 -7.61 6.43 6.63
CA GLY A 173 -7.30 7.78 7.09
C GLY A 173 -7.80 8.05 8.51
N THR A 174 -7.20 9.02 9.18
CA THR A 174 -7.57 9.43 10.54
C THR A 174 -8.72 10.43 10.60
N GLU A 175 -9.12 10.97 9.46
CA GLU A 175 -10.17 12.00 9.36
C GLU A 175 -11.33 11.51 8.49
N VAL A 176 -12.53 11.98 8.82
CA VAL A 176 -13.70 11.88 7.95
C VAL A 176 -13.51 12.90 6.83
N GLY A 177 -13.39 12.45 5.60
CA GLY A 177 -13.25 13.32 4.43
C GLY A 177 -14.56 13.52 3.72
#